data_b0246d5dd3560da1bdc8f366131c1585
#
_entry.id   b0246d5dd3560da1bdc8f366131c1585
#
_cell.length_a   1.000
_cell.length_b   1.000
_cell.length_c   1.000
_cell.angle_alpha   90.00
_cell.angle_beta   90.00
_cell.angle_gamma   90.00
#
_symmetry.space_group_name_H-M   'P 1'
#
loop_
_entity.id
_entity.type
_entity.pdbx_description
1 polymer ?
#
loop_
_entity_poly.entity_id
_entity_poly.type
_entity_poly.pdbx_seq_one_letter_code
_entity_poly.pdbx_strand_id
1 'polypeptide(L)'
;MSDKIKPSEVSEVLQQQLQEVNGSQQFDEVGTVLTVSDGVARIYGLRNAEANELLEFENGTMAIVMNLEEDNVGCVLLGPTAGIKEGQSVKRTHRIASIRVNDNFLGRVVNPLGQAIDGLGDIDLTGAFEMPLDRKAPGVIYRQPVKEPLQTGLKAVDSMIPIGRGQRELIIGDRQTGKTAIAVDTIIVSATAADPAAMQYYAPFAGAAIGEYFRDRGYSALVVYDDLSKQAVAYREVSLILRRPSGREAYPGDVFYLHSRLLERAARINDQQEVAEQMNDLPECLKGKVKGGGSLTALPIIETQAGDVSAYIPTNVISITDGQIFLETDLFNQGFRPAINVGISVSRVGGSAQIKSMKKVAGTLKIDMAQYRELEAFSKFSSDMDAVTAMTLDRGRKNDQLLVQPQYRPMPVGEQVAILYCGVHGLMHDVPMDKVRDCQDQFLDAMRSQHADVIETLADGKLTDDCIAVIKDTMANVAGQYKA
;
A
#
# COMPACT_ATOMS: atom_id res chain seq x y z
N MET A 1 27.58 23.69 22.99
CA MET A 1 27.54 25.04 23.54
C MET A 1 26.24 25.66 23.09
N SER A 2 25.37 26.00 23.98
CA SER A 2 24.06 26.56 23.69
C SER A 2 24.27 28.04 23.34
N ASP A 3 24.20 28.40 22.05
CA ASP A 3 24.09 29.77 21.64
C ASP A 3 22.70 30.29 22.09
N LYS A 4 22.67 30.89 23.26
CA LYS A 4 21.55 31.72 23.69
C LYS A 4 21.54 32.95 22.80
N ILE A 5 20.52 33.11 21.98
CA ILE A 5 20.26 34.37 21.27
C ILE A 5 20.29 35.48 22.31
N LYS A 6 21.16 36.47 22.11
CA LYS A 6 21.27 37.58 23.06
C LYS A 6 19.99 38.40 23.00
N PRO A 7 19.38 38.73 24.14
CA PRO A 7 18.16 39.56 24.17
C PRO A 7 18.28 40.90 23.45
N SER A 8 19.50 41.40 23.23
CA SER A 8 19.78 42.63 22.48
C SER A 8 19.57 42.49 20.98
N GLU A 9 19.84 41.30 20.40
CA GLU A 9 19.65 41.08 18.94
C GLU A 9 18.16 40.95 18.60
N VAL A 10 17.39 40.33 19.49
CA VAL A 10 15.92 40.29 19.37
C VAL A 10 15.32 41.67 19.51
N SER A 11 15.86 42.50 20.38
CA SER A 11 15.37 43.85 20.64
C SER A 11 15.65 44.81 19.50
N GLU A 12 16.81 44.68 18.80
CA GLU A 12 17.14 45.50 17.64
C GLU A 12 16.28 45.15 16.40
N VAL A 13 16.05 43.85 16.16
CA VAL A 13 15.16 43.42 15.07
C VAL A 13 13.72 43.86 15.36
N LEU A 14 13.25 43.74 16.60
CA LEU A 14 11.93 44.21 16.98
C LEU A 14 11.79 45.73 16.87
N GLN A 15 12.81 46.53 17.21
CA GLN A 15 12.79 47.96 17.06
C GLN A 15 12.79 48.43 15.59
N GLN A 16 13.54 47.74 14.72
CA GLN A 16 13.51 47.99 13.28
C GLN A 16 12.12 47.67 12.66
N GLN A 17 11.53 46.55 13.05
CA GLN A 17 10.19 46.17 12.56
C GLN A 17 9.08 47.04 13.11
N LEU A 18 9.18 47.51 14.36
CA LEU A 18 8.20 48.46 14.94
C LEU A 18 8.21 49.84 14.30
N GLN A 19 9.35 50.25 13.70
CA GLN A 19 9.43 51.52 12.96
C GLN A 19 8.80 51.45 11.54
N GLU A 20 8.68 50.26 10.97
CA GLU A 20 8.07 50.07 9.62
C GLU A 20 6.58 49.77 9.67
N VAL A 21 5.94 49.61 10.83
CA VAL A 21 4.57 49.10 10.95
C VAL A 21 3.62 50.14 11.57
N ASN A 22 2.94 50.85 10.70
CA ASN A 22 1.64 51.45 11.00
C ASN A 22 0.53 50.48 10.60
N GLY A 23 0.19 49.50 11.43
CA GLY A 23 -0.94 48.63 11.16
C GLY A 23 -0.89 47.28 11.88
N SER A 24 -1.58 47.13 12.98
CA SER A 24 -1.63 45.94 13.82
C SER A 24 -2.28 44.69 13.19
N GLN A 25 -2.70 44.76 11.96
CA GLN A 25 -3.35 43.62 11.21
C GLN A 25 -2.39 42.80 10.34
N GLN A 26 -1.18 43.27 10.05
CA GLN A 26 -0.28 42.62 9.10
C GLN A 26 0.63 41.56 9.71
N PHE A 27 0.88 41.57 11.01
CA PHE A 27 1.80 40.65 11.67
C PHE A 27 1.31 39.21 11.86
N ASP A 28 -0.01 39.01 11.84
CA ASP A 28 -0.60 37.68 12.01
C ASP A 28 -0.56 36.85 10.71
N GLU A 29 -0.33 37.52 9.58
CA GLU A 29 -0.39 36.93 8.23
C GLU A 29 0.97 36.76 7.55
N VAL A 30 2.00 37.47 8.03
CA VAL A 30 3.37 37.43 7.50
C VAL A 30 4.34 37.17 8.64
N GLY A 31 5.14 36.12 8.50
CA GLY A 31 6.19 35.76 9.45
C GLY A 31 7.58 36.04 8.89
N THR A 32 8.57 35.92 9.76
CA THR A 32 9.99 36.10 9.42
C THR A 32 10.76 34.82 9.71
N VAL A 33 11.59 34.38 8.77
CA VAL A 33 12.47 33.19 8.94
C VAL A 33 13.49 33.46 10.05
N LEU A 34 13.44 32.66 11.11
CA LEU A 34 14.43 32.69 12.19
C LEU A 34 15.64 31.82 11.86
N THR A 35 15.40 30.61 11.39
CA THR A 35 16.44 29.65 11.02
C THR A 35 15.95 28.74 9.92
N VAL A 36 16.87 28.31 9.05
CA VAL A 36 16.61 27.29 8.04
C VAL A 36 17.74 26.27 8.06
N SER A 37 17.42 24.99 8.14
CA SER A 37 18.38 23.88 8.09
C SER A 37 17.70 22.60 7.60
N ASP A 38 18.38 21.87 6.73
CA ASP A 38 18.03 20.53 6.30
C ASP A 38 16.53 20.33 5.92
N GLY A 39 15.98 21.27 5.16
CA GLY A 39 14.58 21.21 4.72
C GLY A 39 13.53 21.61 5.74
N VAL A 40 13.94 22.15 6.90
CA VAL A 40 13.06 22.67 7.96
C VAL A 40 13.35 24.15 8.17
N ALA A 41 12.31 24.96 8.34
CA ALA A 41 12.45 26.37 8.75
C ALA A 41 11.65 26.64 10.02
N ARG A 42 12.17 27.56 10.84
CA ARG A 42 11.45 28.14 11.96
C ARG A 42 11.12 29.57 11.62
N ILE A 43 9.88 29.95 11.85
CA ILE A 43 9.32 31.22 11.44
C ILE A 43 8.76 31.92 12.68
N TYR A 44 9.18 33.14 12.91
CA TYR A 44 8.61 34.02 13.95
C TYR A 44 7.33 34.67 13.45
N GLY A 45 6.35 34.83 14.29
CA GLY A 45 5.02 35.35 13.92
C GLY A 45 4.08 34.25 13.49
N LEU A 46 3.17 34.56 12.56
CA LEU A 46 2.16 33.63 12.04
C LEU A 46 1.29 33.01 13.15
N ARG A 47 0.87 33.82 14.13
CA ARG A 47 0.14 33.35 15.34
C ARG A 47 -1.16 32.62 15.01
N ASN A 48 -1.77 32.93 13.88
CA ASN A 48 -3.02 32.32 13.42
C ASN A 48 -2.79 31.13 12.48
N ALA A 49 -1.54 30.69 12.23
CA ALA A 49 -1.25 29.56 11.40
C ALA A 49 -1.87 28.28 11.96
N GLU A 50 -2.37 27.43 11.07
CA GLU A 50 -2.98 26.16 11.41
C GLU A 50 -2.01 25.00 11.13
N ALA A 51 -2.15 23.89 11.84
CA ALA A 51 -1.39 22.67 11.55
C ALA A 51 -1.74 22.16 10.14
N ASN A 52 -0.73 21.73 9.38
CA ASN A 52 -0.84 21.34 7.97
C ASN A 52 -1.19 22.48 7.00
N GLU A 53 -1.17 23.74 7.42
CA GLU A 53 -1.33 24.87 6.52
C GLU A 53 -0.10 25.03 5.62
N LEU A 54 -0.34 25.40 4.35
CA LEU A 54 0.70 25.75 3.38
C LEU A 54 1.18 27.18 3.63
N LEU A 55 2.50 27.37 3.66
CA LEU A 55 3.17 28.65 3.71
C LEU A 55 3.92 28.89 2.41
N GLU A 56 4.04 30.13 2.00
CA GLU A 56 4.77 30.54 0.79
C GLU A 56 5.92 31.47 1.17
N PHE A 57 7.13 31.09 0.76
CA PHE A 57 8.34 31.90 0.91
C PHE A 57 8.49 32.88 -0.26
N GLU A 58 9.28 33.96 -0.07
CA GLU A 58 9.53 34.98 -1.09
C GLU A 58 10.04 34.42 -2.44
N ASN A 59 10.78 33.32 -2.39
CA ASN A 59 11.29 32.65 -3.57
C ASN A 59 10.28 31.68 -4.24
N GLY A 60 9.02 31.65 -3.78
CA GLY A 60 7.98 30.75 -4.27
C GLY A 60 8.06 29.33 -3.72
N THR A 61 9.01 29.01 -2.83
CA THR A 61 9.08 27.70 -2.19
C THR A 61 7.89 27.55 -1.21
N MET A 62 7.19 26.41 -1.33
CA MET A 62 6.11 26.07 -0.41
C MET A 62 6.63 25.30 0.78
N ALA A 63 5.98 25.48 1.94
CA ALA A 63 6.23 24.70 3.15
C ALA A 63 4.93 24.30 3.84
N ILE A 64 4.98 23.28 4.68
CA ILE A 64 3.84 22.83 5.47
C ILE A 64 4.16 23.06 6.97
N VAL A 65 3.20 23.64 7.68
CA VAL A 65 3.26 23.83 9.13
C VAL A 65 3.19 22.49 9.84
N MET A 66 4.22 22.17 10.64
CA MET A 66 4.31 20.93 11.40
C MET A 66 4.28 21.12 12.92
N ASN A 67 4.85 22.21 13.40
CA ASN A 67 4.87 22.55 14.82
C ASN A 67 4.32 23.95 15.02
N LEU A 68 3.44 24.08 16.01
CA LEU A 68 2.95 25.36 16.51
C LEU A 68 3.51 25.54 17.91
N GLU A 69 4.43 26.48 18.09
CA GLU A 69 5.01 26.87 19.37
C GLU A 69 4.51 28.26 19.75
N GLU A 70 4.73 28.68 20.99
CA GLU A 70 4.17 29.93 21.51
C GLU A 70 4.63 31.16 20.70
N ASP A 71 5.93 31.17 20.32
CA ASP A 71 6.55 32.32 19.64
C ASP A 71 6.97 32.02 18.18
N ASN A 72 6.90 30.79 17.74
CA ASN A 72 7.36 30.40 16.42
C ASN A 72 6.58 29.23 15.84
N VAL A 73 6.66 29.11 14.51
CA VAL A 73 6.07 28.04 13.75
C VAL A 73 7.20 27.23 13.09
N GLY A 74 7.22 25.94 13.35
CA GLY A 74 8.11 24.99 12.64
C GLY A 74 7.45 24.48 11.39
N CYS A 75 8.06 24.68 10.23
CA CYS A 75 7.56 24.19 8.95
C CYS A 75 8.60 23.37 8.21
N VAL A 76 8.12 22.51 7.32
CA VAL A 76 8.93 21.63 6.48
C VAL A 76 8.80 22.07 5.03
N LEU A 77 9.94 22.30 4.38
CA LEU A 77 10.00 22.80 3.00
C LEU A 77 9.65 21.70 2.01
N LEU A 78 8.81 22.00 1.05
CA LEU A 78 8.41 21.12 -0.05
C LEU A 78 9.25 21.31 -1.33
N GLY A 79 10.41 21.90 -1.18
CA GLY A 79 11.33 22.20 -2.27
C GLY A 79 12.74 22.45 -1.76
N PRO A 80 13.65 22.88 -2.65
CA PRO A 80 15.03 23.12 -2.28
C PRO A 80 15.16 24.27 -1.27
N THR A 81 16.05 24.11 -0.31
CA THR A 81 16.40 25.16 0.68
C THR A 81 17.21 26.31 0.08
N ALA A 82 17.74 26.10 -1.14
CA ALA A 82 18.56 27.09 -1.83
C ALA A 82 17.78 28.41 -2.05
N GLY A 83 18.38 29.53 -1.63
CA GLY A 83 17.78 30.86 -1.77
C GLY A 83 16.91 31.30 -0.58
N ILE A 84 16.66 30.44 0.39
CA ILE A 84 15.96 30.83 1.63
C ILE A 84 17.01 31.29 2.65
N LYS A 85 16.80 32.47 3.23
CA LYS A 85 17.72 33.10 4.19
C LYS A 85 16.96 33.53 5.45
N GLU A 86 17.69 33.60 6.54
CA GLU A 86 17.20 34.21 7.77
C GLU A 86 16.78 35.67 7.53
N GLY A 87 15.71 36.11 8.13
CA GLY A 87 15.15 37.45 7.95
C GLY A 87 14.19 37.60 6.76
N GLN A 88 14.05 36.62 5.89
CA GLN A 88 13.08 36.67 4.79
C GLN A 88 11.66 36.56 5.28
N SER A 89 10.72 37.16 4.53
CA SER A 89 9.30 37.06 4.85
C SER A 89 8.68 35.77 4.34
N VAL A 90 7.68 35.26 5.08
CA VAL A 90 6.90 34.08 4.75
C VAL A 90 5.43 34.42 4.94
N LYS A 91 4.59 34.06 3.95
CA LYS A 91 3.15 34.36 3.97
C LYS A 91 2.33 33.12 4.23
N ARG A 92 1.22 33.28 4.94
CA ARG A 92 0.17 32.28 5.02
C ARG A 92 -0.57 32.21 3.70
N THR A 93 -0.97 31.00 3.33
CA THR A 93 -1.81 30.78 2.16
C THR A 93 -3.28 30.57 2.51
N HIS A 94 -3.60 30.39 3.79
CA HIS A 94 -4.93 29.99 4.30
C HIS A 94 -5.46 28.70 3.64
N ARG A 95 -4.55 27.86 3.17
CA ARG A 95 -4.87 26.59 2.53
C ARG A 95 -4.19 25.45 3.27
N ILE A 96 -4.97 24.46 3.66
CA ILE A 96 -4.45 23.22 4.18
C ILE A 96 -3.80 22.44 3.03
N ALA A 97 -2.70 21.75 3.33
CA ALA A 97 -1.96 20.95 2.36
C ALA A 97 -2.89 19.98 1.62
N SER A 98 -3.06 20.19 0.34
CA SER A 98 -4.00 19.49 -0.53
C SER A 98 -3.39 19.25 -1.90
N ILE A 99 -3.93 18.25 -2.61
CA ILE A 99 -3.59 17.95 -4.00
C ILE A 99 -4.84 18.13 -4.87
N ARG A 100 -4.69 18.77 -6.02
CA ARG A 100 -5.78 18.91 -6.99
C ARG A 100 -5.78 17.69 -7.90
N VAL A 101 -6.88 16.93 -7.92
CA VAL A 101 -7.00 15.66 -8.62
C VAL A 101 -8.19 15.68 -9.58
N ASN A 102 -8.02 15.13 -10.77
CA ASN A 102 -9.08 14.79 -11.72
C ASN A 102 -8.70 13.51 -12.50
N ASP A 103 -9.55 13.11 -13.43
CA ASP A 103 -9.35 11.89 -14.23
C ASP A 103 -8.11 11.97 -15.15
N ASN A 104 -7.58 13.18 -15.43
CA ASN A 104 -6.36 13.38 -16.24
C ASN A 104 -5.08 12.92 -15.55
N PHE A 105 -5.14 12.52 -14.28
CA PHE A 105 -4.03 11.88 -13.57
C PHE A 105 -3.77 10.45 -14.01
N LEU A 106 -4.74 9.80 -14.66
CA LEU A 106 -4.58 8.42 -15.11
C LEU A 106 -3.44 8.29 -16.11
N GLY A 107 -2.51 7.39 -15.85
CA GLY A 107 -1.33 7.13 -16.68
C GLY A 107 -0.18 8.13 -16.48
N ARG A 108 -0.27 9.04 -15.50
CA ARG A 108 0.74 10.08 -15.24
C ARG A 108 1.64 9.72 -14.06
N VAL A 109 2.84 10.28 -14.09
CA VAL A 109 3.79 10.27 -12.96
C VAL A 109 3.88 11.68 -12.38
N VAL A 110 3.57 11.80 -11.09
CA VAL A 110 3.52 13.08 -10.39
C VAL A 110 4.39 13.07 -9.15
N ASN A 111 4.78 14.26 -8.68
CA ASN A 111 5.37 14.42 -7.35
C ASN A 111 4.27 14.50 -6.27
N PRO A 112 4.61 14.53 -4.97
CA PRO A 112 3.62 14.63 -3.88
C PRO A 112 2.75 15.90 -3.89
N LEU A 113 3.12 16.92 -4.64
CA LEU A 113 2.34 18.14 -4.86
C LEU A 113 1.36 18.04 -6.05
N GLY A 114 1.35 16.92 -6.78
CA GLY A 114 0.52 16.71 -7.97
C GLY A 114 1.09 17.32 -9.26
N GLN A 115 2.34 17.75 -9.26
CA GLN A 115 3.01 18.25 -10.45
C GLN A 115 3.54 17.10 -11.29
N ALA A 116 3.31 17.14 -12.60
CA ALA A 116 3.80 16.12 -13.52
C ALA A 116 5.33 16.12 -13.61
N ILE A 117 5.93 14.94 -13.55
CA ILE A 117 7.40 14.74 -13.66
C ILE A 117 7.75 13.71 -14.75
N ASP A 118 6.78 13.29 -15.56
CA ASP A 118 6.91 12.30 -16.62
C ASP A 118 7.38 12.87 -17.97
N GLY A 119 7.58 14.17 -18.07
CA GLY A 119 7.98 14.83 -19.31
C GLY A 119 6.87 14.99 -20.35
N LEU A 120 5.62 14.63 -20.01
CA LEU A 120 4.46 14.73 -20.91
C LEU A 120 3.75 16.09 -20.82
N GLY A 121 4.35 17.08 -20.16
CA GLY A 121 3.78 18.41 -19.93
C GLY A 121 2.82 18.44 -18.73
N ASP A 122 2.32 19.63 -18.42
CA ASP A 122 1.44 19.85 -17.27
C ASP A 122 0.11 19.13 -17.42
N ILE A 123 -0.47 18.72 -16.29
CA ILE A 123 -1.80 18.11 -16.24
C ILE A 123 -2.85 19.22 -16.30
N ASP A 124 -3.82 19.10 -17.21
CA ASP A 124 -4.99 19.97 -17.20
C ASP A 124 -5.83 19.71 -15.95
N LEU A 125 -5.85 20.71 -15.07
CA LEU A 125 -6.58 20.68 -13.79
C LEU A 125 -7.97 21.34 -13.88
N THR A 126 -8.51 21.52 -15.08
CA THR A 126 -9.87 22.04 -15.25
C THR A 126 -10.88 21.11 -14.56
N GLY A 127 -11.70 21.66 -13.67
CA GLY A 127 -12.66 20.87 -12.91
C GLY A 127 -12.07 19.93 -11.86
N ALA A 128 -10.78 20.06 -11.53
CA ALA A 128 -10.12 19.22 -10.52
C ALA A 128 -10.70 19.45 -9.11
N PHE A 129 -10.68 18.41 -8.32
CA PHE A 129 -11.12 18.40 -6.92
C PHE A 129 -9.92 18.63 -6.02
N GLU A 130 -10.08 19.50 -5.03
CA GLU A 130 -9.02 19.75 -4.03
C GLU A 130 -9.14 18.73 -2.89
N MET A 131 -8.22 17.78 -2.88
CA MET A 131 -8.19 16.66 -1.92
C MET A 131 -7.15 16.92 -0.83
N PRO A 132 -7.52 17.01 0.47
CA PRO A 132 -6.57 17.18 1.55
C PRO A 132 -5.58 16.02 1.60
N LEU A 133 -4.29 16.33 1.81
CA LEU A 133 -3.26 15.30 1.99
C LEU A 133 -3.50 14.51 3.28
N ASP A 134 -3.81 15.20 4.37
CA ASP A 134 -4.16 14.58 5.66
C ASP A 134 -5.67 14.72 5.91
N ARG A 135 -6.36 13.59 5.89
CA ARG A 135 -7.80 13.50 6.07
C ARG A 135 -8.12 12.37 7.05
N LYS A 136 -9.10 12.59 7.91
CA LYS A 136 -9.58 11.54 8.82
C LYS A 136 -10.20 10.39 8.04
N ALA A 137 -9.89 9.18 8.48
CA ALA A 137 -10.48 7.99 7.91
C ALA A 137 -12.01 7.95 8.07
N PRO A 138 -12.75 7.33 7.14
CA PRO A 138 -14.19 7.13 7.30
C PRO A 138 -14.50 6.39 8.60
N GLY A 139 -15.47 6.88 9.37
CA GLY A 139 -15.94 6.20 10.60
C GLY A 139 -16.62 4.88 10.28
N VAL A 140 -16.78 4.03 11.31
CA VAL A 140 -17.35 2.66 11.20
C VAL A 140 -18.72 2.65 10.53
N ILE A 141 -19.57 3.64 10.80
CA ILE A 141 -20.95 3.73 10.26
C ILE A 141 -20.91 3.88 8.73
N TYR A 142 -19.91 4.53 8.20
CA TYR A 142 -19.78 4.84 6.76
C TYR A 142 -19.10 3.71 5.97
N ARG A 143 -18.61 2.66 6.68
CA ARG A 143 -17.95 1.51 6.07
C ARG A 143 -18.92 0.35 5.94
N GLN A 144 -18.61 -0.54 5.02
CA GLN A 144 -19.26 -1.85 4.95
C GLN A 144 -18.21 -2.98 4.98
N PRO A 145 -18.63 -4.21 5.35
CA PRO A 145 -17.73 -5.36 5.36
C PRO A 145 -17.15 -5.64 3.98
N VAL A 146 -15.87 -6.00 3.95
CA VAL A 146 -15.16 -6.42 2.75
C VAL A 146 -15.64 -7.80 2.32
N LYS A 147 -16.24 -7.90 1.13
CA LYS A 147 -16.80 -9.15 0.56
C LYS A 147 -16.42 -9.37 -0.89
N GLU A 148 -16.00 -8.33 -1.60
CA GLU A 148 -15.62 -8.44 -3.00
C GLU A 148 -14.15 -8.77 -3.12
N PRO A 149 -13.75 -9.81 -3.90
CA PRO A 149 -12.35 -10.15 -4.10
C PRO A 149 -11.63 -9.08 -4.93
N LEU A 150 -10.38 -8.80 -4.56
CA LEU A 150 -9.40 -8.20 -5.42
C LEU A 150 -8.64 -9.34 -6.11
N GLN A 151 -8.92 -9.58 -7.39
CA GLN A 151 -8.23 -10.61 -8.16
C GLN A 151 -6.84 -10.11 -8.54
N THR A 152 -5.80 -10.68 -7.92
CA THR A 152 -4.41 -10.33 -8.20
C THR A 152 -3.87 -11.07 -9.42
N GLY A 153 -4.51 -12.18 -9.79
CA GLY A 153 -4.02 -13.09 -10.81
C GLY A 153 -2.85 -13.96 -10.35
N LEU A 154 -2.46 -13.86 -9.07
CA LEU A 154 -1.43 -14.69 -8.46
C LEU A 154 -2.09 -15.86 -7.73
N LYS A 155 -1.85 -17.08 -8.20
CA LYS A 155 -2.45 -18.31 -7.63
C LYS A 155 -2.25 -18.40 -6.12
N ALA A 156 -1.04 -18.12 -5.64
CA ALA A 156 -0.70 -18.22 -4.23
C ALA A 156 -1.46 -17.18 -3.37
N VAL A 157 -1.65 -15.95 -3.87
CA VAL A 157 -2.38 -14.90 -3.17
C VAL A 157 -3.88 -15.20 -3.20
N ASP A 158 -4.47 -15.31 -4.39
CA ASP A 158 -5.91 -15.43 -4.58
C ASP A 158 -6.49 -16.70 -3.92
N SER A 159 -5.68 -17.78 -3.77
CA SER A 159 -6.12 -19.04 -3.14
C SER A 159 -5.93 -19.05 -1.62
N MET A 160 -4.76 -18.62 -1.11
CA MET A 160 -4.37 -18.86 0.28
C MET A 160 -4.41 -17.60 1.17
N ILE A 161 -4.24 -16.42 0.57
CA ILE A 161 -4.18 -15.13 1.26
C ILE A 161 -5.03 -14.12 0.49
N PRO A 162 -6.33 -14.38 0.31
CA PRO A 162 -7.17 -13.55 -0.56
C PRO A 162 -7.30 -12.13 -0.02
N ILE A 163 -7.25 -11.17 -0.93
CA ILE A 163 -7.37 -9.75 -0.66
C ILE A 163 -8.76 -9.29 -1.11
N GLY A 164 -9.44 -8.53 -0.28
CA GLY A 164 -10.73 -7.93 -0.62
C GLY A 164 -10.63 -6.44 -0.94
N ARG A 165 -11.57 -5.95 -1.75
CA ARG A 165 -11.66 -4.52 -2.08
C ARG A 165 -12.03 -3.69 -0.86
N GLY A 166 -11.12 -2.80 -0.46
CA GLY A 166 -11.22 -2.00 0.77
C GLY A 166 -10.41 -2.55 1.94
N GLN A 167 -9.64 -3.62 1.75
CA GLN A 167 -8.77 -4.23 2.74
C GLN A 167 -7.39 -3.55 2.75
N ARG A 168 -6.68 -3.71 3.87
CA ARG A 168 -5.26 -3.37 4.03
C ARG A 168 -4.46 -4.65 4.17
N GLU A 169 -3.72 -5.02 3.15
CA GLU A 169 -2.89 -6.23 3.19
C GLU A 169 -1.42 -5.86 3.08
N LEU A 170 -0.65 -6.16 4.13
CA LEU A 170 0.77 -5.85 4.20
C LEU A 170 1.59 -6.81 3.33
N ILE A 171 2.53 -6.29 2.55
CA ILE A 171 3.56 -7.07 1.87
C ILE A 171 4.88 -6.83 2.61
N ILE A 172 5.44 -7.88 3.21
CA ILE A 172 6.62 -7.77 4.07
C ILE A 172 7.70 -8.77 3.68
N GLY A 173 8.95 -8.36 3.71
CA GLY A 173 10.11 -9.21 3.41
C GLY A 173 11.38 -8.41 3.19
N ASP A 174 12.52 -9.11 3.07
CA ASP A 174 13.82 -8.50 2.84
C ASP A 174 13.94 -7.84 1.45
N ARG A 175 15.04 -7.10 1.23
CA ARG A 175 15.35 -6.53 -0.07
C ARG A 175 15.36 -7.59 -1.16
N GLN A 176 14.91 -7.24 -2.38
CA GLN A 176 14.94 -8.08 -3.58
C GLN A 176 14.17 -9.41 -3.49
N THR A 177 13.23 -9.56 -2.55
CA THR A 177 12.34 -10.73 -2.46
C THR A 177 11.12 -10.68 -3.40
N GLY A 178 11.01 -9.64 -4.22
CA GLY A 178 9.92 -9.48 -5.19
C GLY A 178 8.67 -8.78 -4.66
N LYS A 179 8.78 -7.98 -3.59
CA LYS A 179 7.65 -7.22 -3.01
C LYS A 179 6.94 -6.35 -4.03
N THR A 180 7.69 -5.51 -4.74
CA THR A 180 7.17 -4.61 -5.78
C THR A 180 6.56 -5.36 -6.97
N ALA A 181 7.01 -6.58 -7.26
CA ALA A 181 6.51 -7.38 -8.38
C ALA A 181 5.06 -7.86 -8.20
N ILE A 182 4.53 -7.80 -6.98
CA ILE A 182 3.14 -8.16 -6.66
C ILE A 182 2.19 -7.00 -7.00
N ALA A 183 2.72 -5.77 -7.11
CA ALA A 183 1.95 -4.55 -7.30
C ALA A 183 2.30 -3.85 -8.62
N VAL A 184 1.31 -3.53 -9.46
CA VAL A 184 1.47 -2.80 -10.74
C VAL A 184 0.58 -1.56 -10.72
N ASP A 185 1.13 -0.40 -11.15
CA ASP A 185 0.55 0.92 -10.95
C ASP A 185 -0.02 1.56 -12.22
N THR A 186 -1.09 2.38 -12.06
CA THR A 186 -1.70 3.19 -13.13
C THR A 186 -1.41 4.69 -12.96
N ILE A 187 -1.28 5.17 -11.72
CA ILE A 187 -0.84 6.53 -11.37
C ILE A 187 0.34 6.37 -10.44
N ILE A 188 1.45 7.04 -10.72
CA ILE A 188 2.65 6.96 -9.90
C ILE A 188 2.85 8.29 -9.18
N VAL A 189 2.88 8.27 -7.84
CA VAL A 189 3.34 9.39 -7.01
C VAL A 189 4.77 9.09 -6.61
N SER A 190 5.71 9.84 -7.15
CA SER A 190 7.14 9.59 -6.95
C SER A 190 7.75 10.62 -6.00
N ALA A 191 8.45 10.10 -4.98
CA ALA A 191 9.42 10.84 -4.17
C ALA A 191 10.66 9.96 -4.04
N THR A 192 11.75 10.37 -4.66
CA THR A 192 12.99 9.60 -4.71
C THR A 192 13.84 9.84 -3.47
N ALA A 193 14.89 9.03 -3.29
CA ALA A 193 15.85 9.23 -2.20
C ALA A 193 16.65 10.55 -2.32
N ALA A 194 16.63 11.20 -3.48
CA ALA A 194 17.26 12.51 -3.70
C ALA A 194 16.34 13.68 -3.34
N ASP A 195 15.04 13.43 -3.16
CA ASP A 195 14.08 14.45 -2.79
C ASP A 195 14.16 14.75 -1.28
N PRO A 196 13.79 15.97 -0.86
CA PRO A 196 13.72 16.31 0.57
C PRO A 196 12.88 15.31 1.38
N ALA A 197 13.27 15.07 2.64
CA ALA A 197 12.56 14.16 3.53
C ALA A 197 11.06 14.47 3.65
N ALA A 198 10.68 15.75 3.57
CA ALA A 198 9.29 16.18 3.50
C ALA A 198 8.51 15.57 2.34
N MET A 199 9.08 15.55 1.16
CA MET A 199 8.45 14.97 -0.03
C MET A 199 8.26 13.46 0.13
N GLN A 200 9.28 12.76 0.63
CA GLN A 200 9.19 11.32 0.93
C GLN A 200 8.14 11.01 2.01
N TYR A 201 8.00 11.89 3.00
CA TYR A 201 6.99 11.78 4.04
C TYR A 201 5.56 11.96 3.50
N TYR A 202 5.33 12.97 2.62
CA TYR A 202 3.99 13.27 2.11
C TYR A 202 3.55 12.43 0.91
N ALA A 203 4.47 11.76 0.20
CA ALA A 203 4.13 10.95 -0.98
C ALA A 203 3.03 9.89 -0.74
N PRO A 204 3.07 9.11 0.34
CA PRO A 204 1.99 8.16 0.63
C PRO A 204 0.64 8.84 0.90
N PHE A 205 0.64 10.01 1.53
CA PHE A 205 -0.59 10.78 1.78
C PHE A 205 -1.19 11.33 0.48
N ALA A 206 -0.34 11.78 -0.46
CA ALA A 206 -0.79 12.21 -1.79
C ALA A 206 -1.40 11.03 -2.57
N GLY A 207 -0.76 9.86 -2.53
CA GLY A 207 -1.30 8.64 -3.12
C GLY A 207 -2.66 8.25 -2.51
N ALA A 208 -2.80 8.35 -1.18
CA ALA A 208 -4.07 8.12 -0.50
C ALA A 208 -5.15 9.12 -0.93
N ALA A 209 -4.82 10.42 -1.01
CA ALA A 209 -5.75 11.47 -1.44
C ALA A 209 -6.26 11.26 -2.87
N ILE A 210 -5.37 10.86 -3.79
CA ILE A 210 -5.74 10.49 -5.16
C ILE A 210 -6.66 9.25 -5.16
N GLY A 211 -6.33 8.22 -4.39
CA GLY A 211 -7.17 7.02 -4.27
C GLY A 211 -8.55 7.32 -3.68
N GLU A 212 -8.64 8.22 -2.70
CA GLU A 212 -9.90 8.66 -2.11
C GLU A 212 -10.79 9.43 -3.09
N TYR A 213 -10.19 10.21 -3.99
CA TYR A 213 -10.94 10.87 -5.05
C TYR A 213 -11.75 9.87 -5.88
N PHE A 214 -11.15 8.74 -6.26
CA PHE A 214 -11.86 7.69 -6.99
C PHE A 214 -12.83 6.93 -6.08
N ARG A 215 -12.43 6.56 -4.87
CA ARG A 215 -13.30 5.87 -3.89
C ARG A 215 -14.58 6.65 -3.62
N ASP A 216 -14.46 7.92 -3.31
CA ASP A 216 -15.60 8.74 -2.91
C ASP A 216 -16.55 9.05 -4.08
N ARG A 217 -16.11 8.79 -5.31
CA ARG A 217 -16.93 8.82 -6.53
C ARG A 217 -17.55 7.46 -6.90
N GLY A 218 -17.42 6.45 -6.02
CA GLY A 218 -18.01 5.11 -6.20
C GLY A 218 -17.15 4.14 -6.99
N TYR A 219 -15.89 4.49 -7.29
CA TYR A 219 -14.96 3.57 -7.97
C TYR A 219 -14.18 2.72 -6.97
N SER A 220 -13.57 1.64 -7.48
CA SER A 220 -12.61 0.86 -6.71
C SER A 220 -11.20 1.29 -7.07
N ALA A 221 -10.46 1.77 -6.07
CA ALA A 221 -9.06 2.15 -6.20
C ALA A 221 -8.17 1.20 -5.41
N LEU A 222 -6.95 0.99 -5.90
CA LEU A 222 -5.87 0.28 -5.23
C LEU A 222 -4.71 1.26 -5.05
N VAL A 223 -4.16 1.34 -3.85
CA VAL A 223 -2.95 2.11 -3.55
C VAL A 223 -1.86 1.18 -3.03
N VAL A 224 -0.68 1.31 -3.59
CA VAL A 224 0.52 0.59 -3.15
C VAL A 224 1.49 1.60 -2.57
N TYR A 225 1.98 1.34 -1.36
CA TYR A 225 2.98 2.18 -0.70
C TYR A 225 4.33 1.47 -0.70
N ASP A 226 5.19 1.79 -1.65
CA ASP A 226 6.52 1.19 -1.78
C ASP A 226 7.61 2.22 -1.45
N ASP A 227 8.10 2.33 -0.21
CA ASP A 227 7.71 1.56 0.98
C ASP A 227 7.47 2.48 2.21
N LEU A 228 6.69 2.02 3.14
CA LEU A 228 6.43 2.77 4.38
C LEU A 228 7.61 2.76 5.37
N SER A 229 8.58 1.87 5.21
CA SER A 229 9.82 1.90 5.99
C SER A 229 10.59 3.20 5.71
N LYS A 230 10.69 3.59 4.43
CA LYS A 230 11.33 4.84 4.03
C LYS A 230 10.54 6.06 4.47
N GLN A 231 9.20 6.01 4.41
CA GLN A 231 8.37 7.06 4.97
C GLN A 231 8.66 7.28 6.46
N ALA A 232 8.76 6.19 7.25
CA ALA A 232 9.08 6.27 8.68
C ALA A 232 10.46 6.91 8.92
N VAL A 233 11.47 6.54 8.11
CA VAL A 233 12.82 7.15 8.18
C VAL A 233 12.76 8.64 7.89
N ALA A 234 12.07 9.06 6.81
CA ALA A 234 11.89 10.46 6.48
C ALA A 234 11.16 11.23 7.61
N TYR A 235 10.13 10.63 8.21
CA TYR A 235 9.43 11.22 9.34
C TYR A 235 10.32 11.36 10.58
N ARG A 236 11.17 10.36 10.85
CA ARG A 236 12.16 10.43 11.95
C ARG A 236 13.14 11.57 11.71
N GLU A 237 13.66 11.71 10.49
CA GLU A 237 14.59 12.79 10.13
C GLU A 237 13.95 14.17 10.37
N VAL A 238 12.79 14.43 9.80
CA VAL A 238 12.03 15.67 9.99
C VAL A 238 11.77 15.95 11.49
N SER A 239 11.36 14.92 12.24
CA SER A 239 11.03 15.06 13.66
C SER A 239 12.25 15.38 14.51
N LEU A 240 13.41 14.81 14.21
CA LEU A 240 14.66 15.10 14.90
C LEU A 240 15.14 16.53 14.63
N ILE A 241 15.04 17.02 13.39
CA ILE A 241 15.39 18.41 13.05
C ILE A 241 14.45 19.40 13.77
N LEU A 242 13.14 19.07 13.86
CA LEU A 242 12.15 19.82 14.62
C LEU A 242 12.32 19.67 16.14
N ARG A 243 13.31 18.90 16.63
CA ARG A 243 13.60 18.62 18.04
C ARG A 243 12.44 17.98 18.80
N ARG A 244 11.61 17.20 18.12
CA ARG A 244 10.57 16.39 18.78
C ARG A 244 11.22 15.29 19.62
N PRO A 245 10.64 14.92 20.77
CA PRO A 245 11.20 13.85 21.61
C PRO A 245 11.18 12.53 20.86
N SER A 246 12.30 11.81 20.88
CA SER A 246 12.46 10.51 20.26
C SER A 246 12.24 9.38 21.27
N GLY A 247 11.69 8.26 20.79
CA GLY A 247 11.47 7.02 21.52
C GLY A 247 12.34 5.88 21.01
N ARG A 248 11.75 4.68 20.90
CA ARG A 248 12.42 3.46 20.42
C ARG A 248 13.01 3.65 19.03
N GLU A 249 14.25 3.22 18.82
CA GLU A 249 14.99 3.33 17.56
C GLU A 249 15.06 4.76 17.00
N ALA A 250 15.04 5.75 17.90
CA ALA A 250 14.99 7.18 17.60
C ALA A 250 13.77 7.64 16.79
N TYR A 251 12.73 6.83 16.65
CA TYR A 251 11.46 7.28 16.08
C TYR A 251 10.69 8.16 17.05
N PRO A 252 9.94 9.16 16.56
CA PRO A 252 9.04 9.93 17.41
C PRO A 252 7.91 9.02 17.96
N GLY A 253 7.38 9.40 19.15
CA GLY A 253 6.39 8.58 19.84
C GLY A 253 5.08 8.37 19.07
N ASP A 254 4.79 9.22 18.09
CA ASP A 254 3.58 9.19 17.26
C ASP A 254 3.76 8.45 15.91
N VAL A 255 4.88 7.74 15.70
CA VAL A 255 5.10 7.01 14.44
C VAL A 255 4.04 5.91 14.18
N PHE A 256 3.48 5.33 15.23
CA PHE A 256 2.32 4.43 15.10
C PHE A 256 1.12 5.18 14.50
N TYR A 257 0.84 6.39 14.99
CA TYR A 257 -0.25 7.21 14.49
C TYR A 257 -0.01 7.67 13.04
N LEU A 258 1.24 7.89 12.64
CA LEU A 258 1.59 8.17 11.24
C LEU A 258 1.04 7.12 10.29
N HIS A 259 1.35 5.85 10.53
CA HIS A 259 0.90 4.76 9.67
C HIS A 259 -0.58 4.41 9.85
N SER A 260 -1.10 4.49 11.07
CA SER A 260 -2.52 4.16 11.31
C SER A 260 -3.45 5.16 10.64
N ARG A 261 -3.20 6.48 10.74
CA ARG A 261 -4.05 7.49 10.09
C ARG A 261 -3.98 7.41 8.55
N LEU A 262 -2.85 6.96 7.97
CA LEU A 262 -2.73 6.71 6.54
C LEU A 262 -3.51 5.46 6.12
N LEU A 263 -3.24 4.33 6.77
CA LEU A 263 -3.78 3.03 6.37
C LEU A 263 -5.28 2.88 6.69
N GLU A 264 -5.77 3.49 7.77
CA GLU A 264 -7.21 3.48 8.10
C GLU A 264 -8.08 4.22 7.06
N ARG A 265 -7.50 5.04 6.19
CA ARG A 265 -8.20 5.67 5.06
C ARG A 265 -8.62 4.65 3.99
N ALA A 266 -7.94 3.51 3.90
CA ALA A 266 -8.36 2.38 3.07
C ALA A 266 -9.59 1.73 3.68
N ALA A 267 -10.68 1.75 2.94
CA ALA A 267 -11.95 1.21 3.36
C ALA A 267 -12.89 0.99 2.17
N ARG A 268 -13.91 0.16 2.36
CA ARG A 268 -15.07 0.10 1.48
C ARG A 268 -16.18 0.97 2.07
N ILE A 269 -16.69 1.88 1.27
CA ILE A 269 -17.77 2.79 1.66
C ILE A 269 -19.12 2.08 1.55
N ASN A 270 -20.05 2.44 2.42
CA ASN A 270 -21.41 1.89 2.44
C ASN A 270 -22.10 2.11 1.09
N ASP A 271 -22.85 1.10 0.62
CA ASP A 271 -23.56 1.14 -0.67
C ASP A 271 -24.76 2.12 -0.63
N GLN A 272 -25.30 2.43 0.56
CA GLN A 272 -26.40 3.35 0.74
C GLN A 272 -25.91 4.79 0.52
N GLN A 273 -26.47 5.45 -0.50
CA GLN A 273 -26.09 6.80 -0.90
C GLN A 273 -26.23 7.82 0.25
N GLU A 274 -27.31 7.76 1.00
CA GLU A 274 -27.59 8.66 2.12
C GLU A 274 -26.54 8.56 3.24
N VAL A 275 -26.04 7.35 3.49
CA VAL A 275 -24.98 7.12 4.47
C VAL A 275 -23.62 7.61 3.96
N ALA A 276 -23.33 7.38 2.68
CA ALA A 276 -22.08 7.82 2.07
C ALA A 276 -21.96 9.36 2.02
N GLU A 277 -23.05 10.07 1.76
CA GLU A 277 -23.07 11.53 1.75
C GLU A 277 -22.86 12.19 3.12
N GLN A 278 -23.11 11.44 4.19
CA GLN A 278 -22.90 11.91 5.57
C GLN A 278 -21.52 11.56 6.12
N MET A 279 -20.62 11.03 5.27
CA MET A 279 -19.28 10.63 5.69
C MET A 279 -18.55 11.77 6.40
N ASN A 280 -17.91 11.46 7.51
CA ASN A 280 -17.12 12.41 8.26
C ASN A 280 -15.94 12.96 7.44
N ASP A 281 -15.57 14.21 7.71
CA ASP A 281 -14.41 14.89 7.10
C ASP A 281 -14.44 14.89 5.56
N LEU A 282 -15.64 15.04 5.00
CA LEU A 282 -15.83 15.09 3.56
C LEU A 282 -15.37 16.46 3.02
N PRO A 283 -14.42 16.50 2.05
CA PRO A 283 -14.00 17.75 1.43
C PRO A 283 -15.18 18.51 0.79
N GLU A 284 -15.18 19.84 0.91
CA GLU A 284 -16.24 20.70 0.36
C GLU A 284 -16.50 20.44 -1.13
N CYS A 285 -15.43 20.19 -1.90
CA CYS A 285 -15.52 19.94 -3.35
C CYS A 285 -16.25 18.62 -3.69
N LEU A 286 -16.40 17.69 -2.74
CA LEU A 286 -17.08 16.41 -2.90
C LEU A 286 -18.53 16.42 -2.37
N LYS A 287 -18.95 17.44 -1.62
CA LYS A 287 -20.33 17.55 -1.13
C LYS A 287 -21.32 17.47 -2.28
N GLY A 288 -22.31 16.60 -2.17
CA GLY A 288 -23.29 16.32 -3.22
C GLY A 288 -22.77 15.56 -4.45
N LYS A 289 -21.52 15.12 -4.45
CA LYS A 289 -20.90 14.35 -5.55
C LYS A 289 -20.41 12.97 -5.12
N VAL A 290 -20.48 12.65 -3.85
CA VAL A 290 -20.12 11.34 -3.30
C VAL A 290 -21.07 10.28 -3.83
N LYS A 291 -20.53 9.09 -4.09
CA LYS A 291 -21.31 7.90 -4.44
C LYS A 291 -20.97 6.77 -3.48
N GLY A 292 -22.00 6.03 -3.04
CA GLY A 292 -21.82 4.84 -2.23
C GLY A 292 -21.12 3.70 -2.98
N GLY A 293 -20.64 2.72 -2.24
CA GLY A 293 -20.10 1.47 -2.77
C GLY A 293 -18.63 1.52 -3.24
N GLY A 294 -18.01 2.69 -3.26
CA GLY A 294 -16.60 2.80 -3.64
C GLY A 294 -15.65 2.16 -2.63
N SER A 295 -14.46 1.79 -3.07
CA SER A 295 -13.45 1.15 -2.22
C SER A 295 -12.05 1.70 -2.47
N LEU A 296 -11.25 1.78 -1.41
CA LEU A 296 -9.80 2.01 -1.49
C LEU A 296 -9.10 0.85 -0.78
N THR A 297 -8.40 0.04 -1.55
CA THR A 297 -7.58 -1.08 -1.04
C THR A 297 -6.16 -0.60 -0.89
N ALA A 298 -5.49 -0.93 0.22
CA ALA A 298 -4.12 -0.55 0.47
C ALA A 298 -3.20 -1.77 0.55
N LEU A 299 -2.10 -1.71 -0.19
CA LEU A 299 -0.99 -2.66 -0.13
C LEU A 299 0.27 -1.94 0.37
N PRO A 300 0.43 -1.73 1.68
CA PRO A 300 1.68 -1.22 2.23
C PRO A 300 2.80 -2.26 2.06
N ILE A 301 3.99 -1.77 1.71
CA ILE A 301 5.21 -2.58 1.66
C ILE A 301 6.09 -2.18 2.83
N ILE A 302 6.61 -3.16 3.55
CA ILE A 302 7.61 -3.00 4.61
C ILE A 302 8.84 -3.82 4.27
N GLU A 303 10.00 -3.20 4.41
CA GLU A 303 11.30 -3.86 4.27
C GLU A 303 11.78 -4.36 5.64
N THR A 304 12.13 -5.65 5.69
CA THR A 304 12.79 -6.26 6.85
C THR A 304 14.30 -6.37 6.61
N GLN A 305 15.06 -6.57 7.68
CA GLN A 305 16.47 -6.92 7.64
C GLN A 305 16.62 -8.32 8.22
N ALA A 306 17.17 -9.24 7.44
CA ALA A 306 17.36 -10.64 7.83
C ALA A 306 16.07 -11.33 8.33
N GLY A 307 14.92 -10.99 7.76
CA GLY A 307 13.62 -11.55 8.13
C GLY A 307 13.08 -11.09 9.50
N ASP A 308 13.68 -10.10 10.15
CA ASP A 308 13.24 -9.63 11.47
C ASP A 308 11.92 -8.86 11.39
N VAL A 309 10.83 -9.56 11.69
CA VAL A 309 9.48 -8.97 11.81
C VAL A 309 9.20 -8.37 13.18
N SER A 310 10.11 -8.55 14.16
CA SER A 310 9.96 -8.03 15.53
C SER A 310 10.47 -6.60 15.70
N ALA A 311 11.11 -6.04 14.67
CA ALA A 311 11.53 -4.65 14.64
C ALA A 311 10.34 -3.68 14.80
N TYR A 312 10.61 -2.44 15.18
CA TYR A 312 9.58 -1.50 15.62
C TYR A 312 8.57 -1.17 14.52
N ILE A 313 9.02 -0.82 13.32
CA ILE A 313 8.12 -0.45 12.22
C ILE A 313 7.32 -1.66 11.68
N PRO A 314 7.92 -2.84 11.38
CA PRO A 314 7.17 -4.03 11.01
C PRO A 314 6.05 -4.38 11.99
N THR A 315 6.36 -4.43 13.30
CA THR A 315 5.38 -4.77 14.35
C THR A 315 4.19 -3.80 14.36
N ASN A 316 4.45 -2.50 14.21
CA ASN A 316 3.41 -1.49 14.16
C ASN A 316 2.48 -1.70 12.95
N VAL A 317 3.03 -1.89 11.76
CA VAL A 317 2.24 -2.01 10.54
C VAL A 317 1.47 -3.34 10.49
N ILE A 318 2.04 -4.45 10.95
CA ILE A 318 1.32 -5.74 11.11
C ILE A 318 0.08 -5.57 12.01
N SER A 319 0.18 -4.76 13.07
CA SER A 319 -0.97 -4.55 13.97
C SER A 319 -2.08 -3.69 13.36
N ILE A 320 -1.74 -2.78 12.44
CA ILE A 320 -2.69 -1.87 11.78
C ILE A 320 -3.40 -2.56 10.61
N THR A 321 -2.74 -3.48 9.90
CA THR A 321 -3.24 -4.12 8.69
C THR A 321 -4.18 -5.29 8.97
N ASP A 322 -4.99 -5.65 7.97
CA ASP A 322 -5.96 -6.75 8.05
C ASP A 322 -5.33 -8.12 7.67
N GLY A 323 -4.02 -8.17 7.57
CA GLY A 323 -3.24 -9.35 7.25
C GLY A 323 -1.87 -8.99 6.68
N GLN A 324 -1.08 -10.01 6.39
CA GLN A 324 0.25 -9.85 5.80
C GLN A 324 0.60 -11.00 4.86
N ILE A 325 1.25 -10.65 3.75
CA ILE A 325 1.93 -11.55 2.83
C ILE A 325 3.42 -11.47 3.16
N PHE A 326 3.98 -12.55 3.72
CA PHE A 326 5.39 -12.62 4.08
C PHE A 326 6.20 -13.27 2.96
N LEU A 327 7.20 -12.55 2.46
CA LEU A 327 8.14 -13.03 1.44
C LEU A 327 9.46 -13.42 2.09
N GLU A 328 9.88 -14.67 1.86
CA GLU A 328 11.05 -15.27 2.46
C GLU A 328 12.21 -15.38 1.47
N THR A 329 13.39 -14.93 1.89
CA THR A 329 14.60 -14.92 1.08
C THR A 329 15.04 -16.33 0.67
N ASP A 330 14.90 -17.30 1.57
CA ASP A 330 15.28 -18.69 1.31
C ASP A 330 14.42 -19.32 0.22
N LEU A 331 13.10 -19.09 0.25
CA LEU A 331 12.20 -19.55 -0.81
C LEU A 331 12.51 -18.88 -2.16
N PHE A 332 12.84 -17.59 -2.13
CA PHE A 332 13.21 -16.86 -3.34
C PHE A 332 14.48 -17.42 -3.98
N ASN A 333 15.50 -17.72 -3.17
CA ASN A 333 16.76 -18.29 -3.62
C ASN A 333 16.61 -19.74 -4.11
N GLN A 334 15.65 -20.50 -3.57
CA GLN A 334 15.29 -21.83 -4.04
C GLN A 334 14.50 -21.82 -5.34
N GLY A 335 14.13 -20.63 -5.86
CA GLY A 335 13.40 -20.48 -7.11
C GLY A 335 11.87 -20.51 -6.99
N PHE A 336 11.33 -20.53 -5.76
CA PHE A 336 9.90 -20.35 -5.54
C PHE A 336 9.53 -18.88 -5.73
N ARG A 337 8.77 -18.57 -6.77
CA ARG A 337 8.36 -17.20 -7.11
C ARG A 337 6.87 -17.19 -7.47
N PRO A 338 6.03 -16.42 -6.74
CA PRO A 338 6.37 -15.56 -5.59
C PRO A 338 6.83 -16.36 -4.37
N ALA A 339 7.79 -15.81 -3.62
CA ALA A 339 8.44 -16.44 -2.47
C ALA A 339 7.61 -16.35 -1.18
N ILE A 340 6.32 -16.64 -1.26
CA ILE A 340 5.35 -16.47 -0.17
C ILE A 340 5.49 -17.61 0.85
N ASN A 341 5.79 -17.26 2.08
CA ASN A 341 5.67 -18.20 3.20
C ASN A 341 4.21 -18.29 3.66
N VAL A 342 3.56 -19.37 3.30
CA VAL A 342 2.14 -19.61 3.59
C VAL A 342 1.85 -19.79 5.09
N GLY A 343 2.84 -20.29 5.84
CA GLY A 343 2.70 -20.58 7.27
C GLY A 343 2.48 -19.34 8.13
N ILE A 344 3.20 -18.26 7.82
CA ILE A 344 3.17 -17.00 8.58
C ILE A 344 2.37 -15.89 7.88
N SER A 345 1.95 -16.12 6.62
CA SER A 345 1.08 -15.19 5.90
C SER A 345 -0.38 -15.40 6.30
N VAL A 346 -1.08 -14.29 6.51
CA VAL A 346 -2.47 -14.31 7.02
C VAL A 346 -3.31 -13.26 6.31
N SER A 347 -4.52 -13.61 5.87
CA SER A 347 -5.58 -12.66 5.55
C SER A 347 -6.70 -12.80 6.58
N ARG A 348 -7.03 -11.72 7.30
CA ARG A 348 -8.12 -11.71 8.27
C ARG A 348 -9.49 -11.69 7.61
N VAL A 349 -9.60 -11.21 6.39
CA VAL A 349 -10.83 -11.26 5.57
C VAL A 349 -11.05 -12.68 5.04
N GLY A 350 -9.98 -13.35 4.62
CA GLY A 350 -9.96 -14.76 4.24
C GLY A 350 -10.99 -15.09 3.17
N GLY A 351 -11.64 -16.24 3.29
CA GLY A 351 -12.61 -16.73 2.31
C GLY A 351 -13.86 -15.87 2.09
N SER A 352 -14.04 -14.77 2.85
CA SER A 352 -15.08 -13.77 2.56
C SER A 352 -14.76 -12.94 1.31
N ALA A 353 -13.47 -12.83 0.98
CA ALA A 353 -12.96 -12.16 -0.21
C ALA A 353 -12.62 -13.14 -1.35
N GLN A 354 -13.28 -14.28 -1.40
CA GLN A 354 -13.13 -15.26 -2.48
C GLN A 354 -14.47 -15.54 -3.15
N ILE A 355 -14.43 -15.78 -4.47
CA ILE A 355 -15.60 -16.35 -5.18
C ILE A 355 -15.87 -17.78 -4.68
N LYS A 356 -17.12 -18.22 -4.74
CA LYS A 356 -17.53 -19.49 -4.16
C LYS A 356 -16.79 -20.71 -4.71
N SER A 357 -16.46 -20.72 -6.00
CA SER A 357 -15.68 -21.78 -6.65
C SER A 357 -14.26 -21.85 -6.09
N MET A 358 -13.55 -20.72 -5.99
CA MET A 358 -12.22 -20.65 -5.37
C MET A 358 -12.25 -21.08 -3.90
N LYS A 359 -13.21 -20.58 -3.13
CA LYS A 359 -13.36 -20.95 -1.72
C LYS A 359 -13.54 -22.46 -1.50
N LYS A 360 -14.28 -23.15 -2.40
CA LYS A 360 -14.46 -24.61 -2.32
C LYS A 360 -13.17 -25.36 -2.61
N VAL A 361 -12.38 -24.89 -3.59
CA VAL A 361 -11.16 -25.57 -4.02
C VAL A 361 -9.98 -25.25 -3.08
N ALA A 362 -9.80 -23.99 -2.73
CA ALA A 362 -8.66 -23.56 -1.94
C ALA A 362 -8.86 -23.70 -0.42
N GLY A 363 -10.05 -24.10 0.04
CA GLY A 363 -10.36 -24.14 1.46
C GLY A 363 -9.46 -25.05 2.29
N THR A 364 -8.98 -26.14 1.73
CA THR A 364 -8.05 -27.08 2.35
C THR A 364 -6.59 -26.85 1.97
N LEU A 365 -6.33 -26.14 0.85
CA LEU A 365 -4.99 -26.00 0.28
C LEU A 365 -3.98 -25.44 1.30
N LYS A 366 -4.38 -24.43 2.08
CA LYS A 366 -3.50 -23.83 3.09
C LYS A 366 -3.11 -24.84 4.18
N ILE A 367 -4.07 -25.66 4.63
CA ILE A 367 -3.84 -26.71 5.63
C ILE A 367 -2.96 -27.80 5.04
N ASP A 368 -3.27 -28.26 3.81
CA ASP A 368 -2.48 -29.28 3.10
C ASP A 368 -1.02 -28.84 2.91
N MET A 369 -0.80 -27.57 2.54
CA MET A 369 0.55 -27.01 2.39
C MET A 369 1.28 -26.86 3.73
N ALA A 370 0.59 -26.52 4.82
CA ALA A 370 1.19 -26.48 6.15
C ALA A 370 1.61 -27.88 6.61
N GLN A 371 0.76 -28.89 6.44
CA GLN A 371 1.09 -30.30 6.70
C GLN A 371 2.27 -30.77 5.86
N TYR A 372 2.27 -30.44 4.57
CA TYR A 372 3.38 -30.77 3.68
C TYR A 372 4.71 -30.20 4.19
N ARG A 373 4.76 -28.93 4.58
CA ARG A 373 6.00 -28.32 5.11
C ARG A 373 6.48 -28.98 6.39
N GLU A 374 5.59 -29.35 7.27
CA GLU A 374 5.91 -30.09 8.49
C GLU A 374 6.50 -31.47 8.18
N LEU A 375 5.82 -32.23 7.31
CA LEU A 375 6.30 -33.55 6.87
C LEU A 375 7.62 -33.48 6.07
N GLU A 376 7.80 -32.45 5.25
CA GLU A 376 9.05 -32.23 4.50
C GLU A 376 10.24 -32.04 5.46
N ALA A 377 10.05 -31.29 6.56
CA ALA A 377 11.09 -31.11 7.58
C ALA A 377 11.44 -32.44 8.23
N PHE A 378 10.45 -33.27 8.56
CA PHE A 378 10.69 -34.61 9.13
C PHE A 378 11.32 -35.59 8.13
N SER A 379 10.94 -35.54 6.85
CA SER A 379 11.42 -36.46 5.83
C SER A 379 12.94 -36.39 5.60
N LYS A 380 13.57 -35.26 5.97
CA LYS A 380 15.03 -35.10 5.91
C LYS A 380 15.79 -35.94 6.95
N PHE A 381 15.08 -36.40 7.98
CA PHE A 381 15.66 -37.15 9.10
C PHE A 381 15.22 -38.62 9.15
N SER A 382 14.24 -39.05 8.36
CA SER A 382 13.72 -40.43 8.37
C SER A 382 13.87 -41.10 7.00
N SER A 383 14.40 -42.30 6.99
CA SER A 383 14.58 -43.14 5.79
C SER A 383 13.38 -44.00 5.44
N ASP A 384 12.52 -44.29 6.41
CA ASP A 384 11.33 -45.14 6.23
C ASP A 384 10.07 -44.28 6.30
N MET A 385 9.41 -44.11 5.15
CA MET A 385 8.11 -43.43 5.06
C MET A 385 7.01 -44.43 4.66
N ASP A 386 5.85 -44.33 5.31
CA ASP A 386 4.67 -45.06 4.88
C ASP A 386 4.14 -44.51 3.55
N ALA A 387 3.33 -45.32 2.84
CA ALA A 387 2.77 -44.96 1.54
C ALA A 387 1.87 -43.71 1.59
N VAL A 388 1.15 -43.47 2.69
CA VAL A 388 0.25 -42.33 2.85
C VAL A 388 1.05 -41.03 3.00
N THR A 389 2.11 -41.07 3.82
CA THR A 389 3.02 -39.92 3.99
C THR A 389 3.74 -39.60 2.68
N ALA A 390 4.20 -40.63 1.94
CA ALA A 390 4.83 -40.45 0.62
C ALA A 390 3.88 -39.77 -0.39
N MET A 391 2.60 -40.20 -0.45
CA MET A 391 1.59 -39.57 -1.30
C MET A 391 1.29 -38.12 -0.88
N THR A 392 1.24 -37.82 0.38
CA THR A 392 1.03 -36.45 0.90
C THR A 392 2.19 -35.55 0.54
N LEU A 393 3.43 -36.04 0.67
CA LEU A 393 4.63 -35.32 0.27
C LEU A 393 4.68 -35.08 -1.26
N ASP A 394 4.35 -36.08 -2.08
CA ASP A 394 4.31 -35.94 -3.54
C ASP A 394 3.27 -34.89 -3.95
N ARG A 395 2.06 -34.95 -3.39
CA ARG A 395 0.99 -33.96 -3.64
C ARG A 395 1.43 -32.56 -3.22
N GLY A 396 2.05 -32.42 -2.04
CA GLY A 396 2.52 -31.14 -1.54
C GLY A 396 3.61 -30.53 -2.43
N ARG A 397 4.59 -31.32 -2.88
CA ARG A 397 5.63 -30.87 -3.81
C ARG A 397 5.05 -30.41 -5.14
N LYS A 398 4.07 -31.14 -5.68
CA LYS A 398 3.40 -30.76 -6.93
C LYS A 398 2.59 -29.46 -6.76
N ASN A 399 1.89 -29.30 -5.64
CA ASN A 399 1.19 -28.06 -5.32
C ASN A 399 2.16 -26.87 -5.21
N ASP A 400 3.33 -27.03 -4.61
CA ASP A 400 4.39 -26.00 -4.59
C ASP A 400 4.77 -25.59 -6.02
N GLN A 401 4.97 -26.54 -6.93
CA GLN A 401 5.29 -26.25 -8.33
C GLN A 401 4.13 -25.53 -9.06
N LEU A 402 2.89 -25.92 -8.76
CA LEU A 402 1.70 -25.25 -9.33
C LEU A 402 1.56 -23.81 -8.85
N LEU A 403 1.96 -23.51 -7.62
CA LEU A 403 1.90 -22.15 -7.06
C LEU A 403 2.97 -21.22 -7.61
N VAL A 404 4.05 -21.74 -8.17
CA VAL A 404 5.06 -20.93 -8.87
C VAL A 404 4.45 -20.31 -10.12
N GLN A 405 4.71 -19.02 -10.31
CA GLN A 405 4.16 -18.23 -11.41
C GLN A 405 5.18 -17.22 -11.92
N PRO A 406 5.38 -17.10 -13.25
CA PRO A 406 6.26 -16.08 -13.81
C PRO A 406 5.74 -14.67 -13.50
N GLN A 407 6.66 -13.71 -13.36
CA GLN A 407 6.34 -12.30 -13.23
C GLN A 407 5.60 -11.78 -14.48
N TYR A 408 4.68 -10.85 -14.31
CA TYR A 408 3.87 -10.24 -15.38
C TYR A 408 2.99 -11.22 -16.18
N ARG A 409 2.63 -12.36 -15.57
CA ARG A 409 1.69 -13.33 -16.14
C ARG A 409 0.54 -13.62 -15.17
N PRO A 410 -0.35 -12.65 -14.92
CA PRO A 410 -1.54 -12.90 -14.12
C PRO A 410 -2.43 -13.93 -14.77
N MET A 411 -3.01 -14.83 -13.96
CA MET A 411 -3.89 -15.91 -14.42
C MET A 411 -5.34 -15.55 -14.09
N PRO A 412 -6.29 -15.68 -15.04
CA PRO A 412 -7.71 -15.52 -14.79
C PRO A 412 -8.22 -16.47 -13.71
N VAL A 413 -9.17 -16.03 -12.89
CA VAL A 413 -9.62 -16.80 -11.70
C VAL A 413 -10.24 -18.16 -12.05
N GLY A 414 -10.95 -18.29 -13.17
CA GLY A 414 -11.50 -19.57 -13.62
C GLY A 414 -10.42 -20.61 -13.90
N GLU A 415 -9.32 -20.18 -14.51
CA GLU A 415 -8.14 -21.03 -14.78
C GLU A 415 -7.42 -21.41 -13.48
N GLN A 416 -7.29 -20.46 -12.54
CA GLN A 416 -6.73 -20.74 -11.22
C GLN A 416 -7.53 -21.82 -10.50
N VAL A 417 -8.87 -21.70 -10.48
CA VAL A 417 -9.76 -22.69 -9.86
C VAL A 417 -9.58 -24.06 -10.48
N ALA A 418 -9.53 -24.16 -11.83
CA ALA A 418 -9.38 -25.41 -12.54
C ALA A 418 -8.06 -26.13 -12.20
N ILE A 419 -6.94 -25.42 -12.27
CA ILE A 419 -5.63 -26.04 -12.01
C ILE A 419 -5.40 -26.35 -10.52
N LEU A 420 -5.86 -25.50 -9.61
CA LEU A 420 -5.78 -25.76 -8.18
C LEU A 420 -6.65 -26.94 -7.78
N TYR A 421 -7.80 -27.12 -8.40
CA TYR A 421 -8.61 -28.34 -8.22
C TYR A 421 -7.80 -29.61 -8.54
N CYS A 422 -7.06 -29.62 -9.63
CA CYS A 422 -6.20 -30.75 -10.00
C CYS A 422 -5.12 -31.03 -8.96
N GLY A 423 -4.47 -29.97 -8.44
CA GLY A 423 -3.45 -30.07 -7.40
C GLY A 423 -3.98 -30.61 -6.07
N VAL A 424 -5.06 -30.02 -5.55
CA VAL A 424 -5.67 -30.39 -4.28
C VAL A 424 -6.18 -31.85 -4.31
N HIS A 425 -6.75 -32.29 -5.42
CA HIS A 425 -7.26 -33.64 -5.56
C HIS A 425 -6.23 -34.67 -6.07
N GLY A 426 -4.94 -34.28 -6.21
CA GLY A 426 -3.85 -35.18 -6.58
C GLY A 426 -3.97 -35.77 -7.98
N LEU A 427 -4.68 -35.11 -8.91
CA LEU A 427 -4.91 -35.63 -10.28
C LEU A 427 -3.62 -35.70 -11.13
N MET A 428 -2.52 -35.15 -10.62
CA MET A 428 -1.21 -35.13 -11.28
C MET A 428 -0.21 -36.12 -10.65
N HIS A 429 -0.67 -37.12 -9.87
CA HIS A 429 0.23 -38.00 -9.13
C HIS A 429 1.22 -38.77 -10.03
N ASP A 430 0.82 -39.16 -11.23
CA ASP A 430 1.65 -39.88 -12.20
C ASP A 430 2.59 -38.98 -13.02
N VAL A 431 2.47 -37.64 -12.90
CA VAL A 431 3.29 -36.67 -13.63
C VAL A 431 4.65 -36.51 -12.96
N PRO A 432 5.80 -36.67 -13.65
CA PRO A 432 7.11 -36.40 -13.10
C PRO A 432 7.25 -34.94 -12.64
N MET A 433 8.03 -34.71 -11.56
CA MET A 433 8.18 -33.38 -10.94
C MET A 433 8.69 -32.30 -11.90
N ASP A 434 9.60 -32.65 -12.79
CA ASP A 434 10.16 -31.74 -13.80
C ASP A 434 9.15 -31.38 -14.91
N LYS A 435 8.06 -32.14 -15.03
CA LYS A 435 7.00 -31.98 -16.04
C LYS A 435 5.70 -31.36 -15.53
N VAL A 436 5.62 -31.08 -14.24
CA VAL A 436 4.40 -30.52 -13.63
C VAL A 436 3.96 -29.20 -14.30
N ARG A 437 4.90 -28.31 -14.64
CA ARG A 437 4.60 -27.05 -15.30
C ARG A 437 4.17 -27.25 -16.76
N ASP A 438 4.86 -28.11 -17.50
CA ASP A 438 4.49 -28.45 -18.88
C ASP A 438 3.07 -29.03 -18.91
N CYS A 439 2.75 -29.93 -17.97
CA CYS A 439 1.42 -30.52 -17.82
C CYS A 439 0.36 -29.45 -17.46
N GLN A 440 0.66 -28.51 -16.55
CA GLN A 440 -0.21 -27.38 -16.24
C GLN A 440 -0.53 -26.57 -17.49
N ASP A 441 0.49 -26.19 -18.27
CA ASP A 441 0.31 -25.34 -19.44
C ASP A 441 -0.54 -26.05 -20.51
N GLN A 442 -0.27 -27.33 -20.79
CA GLN A 442 -1.07 -28.12 -21.71
C GLN A 442 -2.52 -28.33 -21.24
N PHE A 443 -2.73 -28.53 -19.93
CA PHE A 443 -4.07 -28.63 -19.36
C PHE A 443 -4.84 -27.31 -19.54
N LEU A 444 -4.22 -26.17 -19.25
CA LEU A 444 -4.86 -24.87 -19.40
C LEU A 444 -5.16 -24.55 -20.87
N ASP A 445 -4.28 -24.91 -21.79
CA ASP A 445 -4.51 -24.73 -23.21
C ASP A 445 -5.67 -25.61 -23.72
N ALA A 446 -5.79 -26.86 -23.26
CA ALA A 446 -6.92 -27.72 -23.53
C ALA A 446 -8.22 -27.14 -22.95
N MET A 447 -8.21 -26.66 -21.72
CA MET A 447 -9.37 -26.01 -21.12
C MET A 447 -9.81 -24.76 -21.88
N ARG A 448 -8.88 -23.89 -22.28
CA ARG A 448 -9.17 -22.68 -23.07
C ARG A 448 -9.77 -23.00 -24.44
N SER A 449 -9.24 -24.00 -25.11
CA SER A 449 -9.64 -24.33 -26.48
C SER A 449 -10.92 -25.17 -26.60
N GLN A 450 -11.17 -26.04 -25.59
CA GLN A 450 -12.27 -27.04 -25.71
C GLN A 450 -13.38 -26.79 -24.67
N HIS A 451 -13.10 -26.11 -23.58
CA HIS A 451 -13.99 -25.98 -22.42
C HIS A 451 -14.01 -24.54 -21.85
N ALA A 452 -14.03 -23.51 -22.70
CA ALA A 452 -14.07 -22.12 -22.33
C ALA A 452 -15.29 -21.77 -21.44
N ASP A 453 -16.42 -22.40 -21.71
CA ASP A 453 -17.68 -22.30 -20.95
C ASP A 453 -17.52 -22.78 -19.50
N VAL A 454 -16.71 -23.82 -19.29
CA VAL A 454 -16.38 -24.30 -17.93
C VAL A 454 -15.54 -23.27 -17.19
N ILE A 455 -14.54 -22.67 -17.86
CA ILE A 455 -13.71 -21.60 -17.25
C ILE A 455 -14.56 -20.40 -16.84
N GLU A 456 -15.50 -19.97 -17.70
CA GLU A 456 -16.43 -18.88 -17.38
C GLU A 456 -17.35 -19.25 -16.21
N THR A 457 -17.89 -20.47 -16.18
CA THR A 457 -18.73 -20.96 -15.09
C THR A 457 -17.97 -20.95 -13.74
N LEU A 458 -16.68 -21.34 -13.75
CA LEU A 458 -15.82 -21.31 -12.59
C LEU A 458 -15.53 -19.86 -12.13
N ALA A 459 -15.32 -18.95 -13.10
CA ALA A 459 -15.11 -17.53 -12.83
C ALA A 459 -16.35 -16.86 -12.22
N ASP A 460 -17.55 -17.30 -12.61
CA ASP A 460 -18.84 -16.90 -12.01
C ASP A 460 -19.04 -17.44 -10.56
N GLY A 461 -18.07 -18.18 -10.05
CA GLY A 461 -18.13 -18.74 -8.70
C GLY A 461 -18.93 -20.04 -8.59
N LYS A 462 -19.28 -20.70 -9.72
CA LYS A 462 -20.02 -21.96 -9.75
C LYS A 462 -19.04 -23.11 -9.97
N LEU A 463 -19.06 -24.08 -9.08
CA LEU A 463 -18.34 -25.36 -9.25
C LEU A 463 -19.40 -26.48 -9.22
N THR A 464 -19.82 -26.92 -10.41
CA THR A 464 -20.82 -27.98 -10.60
C THR A 464 -20.15 -29.34 -10.80
N ASP A 465 -20.91 -30.43 -10.67
CA ASP A 465 -20.38 -31.78 -10.89
C ASP A 465 -19.95 -31.97 -12.35
N ASP A 466 -20.63 -31.34 -13.30
CA ASP A 466 -20.24 -31.33 -14.71
C ASP A 466 -18.88 -30.65 -14.93
N CYS A 467 -18.65 -29.47 -14.30
CA CYS A 467 -17.35 -28.83 -14.34
C CYS A 467 -16.25 -29.72 -13.78
N ILE A 468 -16.55 -30.40 -12.66
CA ILE A 468 -15.61 -31.31 -12.00
C ILE A 468 -15.29 -32.52 -12.92
N ALA A 469 -16.28 -33.08 -13.58
CA ALA A 469 -16.09 -34.19 -14.55
C ALA A 469 -15.17 -33.75 -15.71
N VAL A 470 -15.44 -32.60 -16.30
CA VAL A 470 -14.62 -32.05 -17.43
C VAL A 470 -13.19 -31.81 -16.97
N ILE A 471 -12.95 -31.20 -15.78
CA ILE A 471 -11.61 -30.97 -15.23
C ILE A 471 -10.85 -32.28 -15.05
N LYS A 472 -11.51 -33.30 -14.47
CA LYS A 472 -10.90 -34.62 -14.25
C LYS A 472 -10.56 -35.32 -15.57
N ASP A 473 -11.47 -35.36 -16.53
CA ASP A 473 -11.28 -36.02 -17.81
C ASP A 473 -10.17 -35.32 -18.63
N THR A 474 -10.18 -33.98 -18.66
CA THR A 474 -9.14 -33.23 -19.37
C THR A 474 -7.76 -33.43 -18.71
N MET A 475 -7.70 -33.41 -17.40
CA MET A 475 -6.42 -33.64 -16.69
C MET A 475 -5.95 -35.09 -16.88
N ALA A 476 -6.84 -36.08 -16.84
CA ALA A 476 -6.47 -37.49 -17.07
C ALA A 476 -5.89 -37.69 -18.48
N ASN A 477 -6.48 -37.05 -19.49
CA ASN A 477 -5.99 -37.11 -20.88
C ASN A 477 -4.61 -36.46 -21.02
N VAL A 478 -4.37 -35.30 -20.39
CA VAL A 478 -3.08 -34.62 -20.43
C VAL A 478 -2.03 -35.36 -19.62
N ALA A 479 -2.33 -35.74 -18.38
CA ALA A 479 -1.42 -36.49 -17.52
C ALA A 479 -1.05 -37.85 -18.10
N GLY A 480 -1.95 -38.50 -18.85
CA GLY A 480 -1.69 -39.75 -19.55
C GLY A 480 -0.53 -39.68 -20.55
N GLN A 481 -0.23 -38.49 -21.08
CA GLN A 481 0.89 -38.30 -22.02
C GLN A 481 2.28 -38.31 -21.29
N TYR A 482 2.28 -38.18 -19.99
CA TYR A 482 3.48 -38.17 -19.15
C TYR A 482 3.70 -39.49 -18.38
N LYS A 483 2.79 -40.45 -18.50
CA LYS A 483 2.99 -41.81 -17.98
C LYS A 483 4.09 -42.46 -18.75
N ALA A 484 5.17 -42.86 -18.07
CA ALA A 484 6.28 -43.60 -18.63
C ALA A 484 5.89 -45.08 -18.88
#